data_490ab50278037951f897a50560e11d43
#
_entry.id   490ab50278037951f897a50560e11d43
#
_cell.length_a   1.000
_cell.length_b   1.000
_cell.length_c   1.000
_cell.angle_alpha   90.00
_cell.angle_beta   90.00
_cell.angle_gamma   90.00
#
_symmetry.space_group_name_H-M   'P 1'
#
loop_
_entity.id
_entity.type
_entity.pdbx_description
1 polymer ?
#
loop_
_entity_poly.entity_id
_entity_poly.type
_entity_poly.pdbx_seq_one_letter_code
_entity_poly.pdbx_strand_id
1 'polypeptide(L)'
;MLKPGDVVLANVQFTDTFEVKKRPAVMLFEELDNVVVAGITSNVQMIGIPLTKKEGAIKESIIKLNYLFTISKLMIEKSLFSLSQEKKKQVYDGLVKRCSGLL
;
A
#
# COMPACT_ATOMS: atom_id res chain seq x y z
N MET A 1 -0.21 15.08 -8.55
CA MET A 1 -1.19 14.95 -7.46
C MET A 1 -1.45 13.48 -7.16
N LEU A 2 -1.45 13.12 -5.89
CA LEU A 2 -1.67 11.74 -5.47
C LEU A 2 -3.15 11.38 -5.48
N LYS A 3 -3.44 10.14 -5.86
CA LYS A 3 -4.81 9.62 -5.92
C LYS A 3 -4.87 8.23 -5.28
N PRO A 4 -6.04 7.85 -4.75
CA PRO A 4 -6.21 6.46 -4.29
C PRO A 4 -5.82 5.47 -5.39
N GLY A 5 -5.04 4.47 -5.01
CA GLY A 5 -4.51 3.49 -5.94
C GLY A 5 -3.12 3.82 -6.49
N ASP A 6 -2.59 5.01 -6.20
CA ASP A 6 -1.19 5.30 -6.54
C ASP A 6 -0.27 4.50 -5.62
N VAL A 7 0.78 3.94 -6.19
CA VAL A 7 1.85 3.33 -5.42
C VAL A 7 2.92 4.38 -5.20
N VAL A 8 3.21 4.64 -3.94
CA VAL A 8 4.15 5.70 -3.53
C VAL A 8 5.34 5.11 -2.82
N LEU A 9 6.44 5.85 -2.82
CA LEU A 9 7.60 5.55 -2.01
C LEU A 9 7.53 6.43 -0.77
N ALA A 10 7.47 5.81 0.40
CA ALA A 10 7.27 6.53 1.65
C ALA A 10 8.14 5.95 2.75
N ASN A 11 8.41 6.77 3.75
CA ASN A 11 9.15 6.34 4.94
C ASN A 11 8.16 5.72 5.91
N VAL A 12 8.21 4.40 6.04
CA VAL A 12 7.30 3.65 6.91
C VAL A 12 8.06 2.61 7.71
N GLN A 13 7.49 2.24 8.84
CA GLN A 13 7.98 1.15 9.67
C GLN A 13 6.94 0.06 9.68
N PHE A 14 7.29 -1.12 9.16
CA PHE A 14 6.40 -2.27 9.21
C PHE A 14 6.40 -2.85 10.64
N THR A 15 5.33 -3.57 10.99
CA THR A 15 5.16 -4.14 12.32
C THR A 15 6.22 -5.19 12.66
N ASP A 16 6.88 -5.76 11.65
CA ASP A 16 7.89 -6.81 11.83
C ASP A 16 9.31 -6.26 11.93
N THR A 17 9.48 -4.95 11.98
CA THR A 17 10.80 -4.32 12.05
C THR A 17 10.73 -3.04 12.87
N PHE A 18 11.85 -2.68 13.50
CA PHE A 18 11.99 -1.43 14.23
C PHE A 18 12.58 -0.30 13.37
N GLU A 19 12.98 -0.62 12.15
CA GLU A 19 13.59 0.38 11.28
C GLU A 19 12.54 1.11 10.46
N VAL A 20 12.71 2.43 10.35
CA VAL A 20 11.95 3.24 9.39
C VAL A 20 12.73 3.20 8.09
N LYS A 21 12.11 2.71 7.04
CA LYS A 21 12.74 2.58 5.73
C LYS A 21 11.83 3.15 4.65
N LYS A 22 12.46 3.54 3.53
CA LYS A 22 11.70 3.87 2.33
C LYS A 22 11.11 2.59 1.77
N ARG A 23 9.79 2.54 1.70
CA ARG A 23 9.08 1.36 1.23
C ARG A 23 7.95 1.77 0.29
N PRO A 24 7.65 0.94 -0.70
CA PRO A 24 6.46 1.19 -1.51
C PRO A 24 5.20 0.90 -0.71
N ALA A 25 4.16 1.67 -0.99
CA ALA A 25 2.87 1.48 -0.35
C ALA A 25 1.78 1.99 -1.29
N VAL A 26 0.59 1.40 -1.15
CA VAL A 26 -0.57 1.82 -1.95
C VAL A 26 -1.31 2.90 -1.18
N MET A 27 -1.54 4.03 -1.82
CA MET A 27 -2.36 5.08 -1.25
C MET A 27 -3.82 4.63 -1.27
N LEU A 28 -4.47 4.65 -0.11
CA LEU A 28 -5.87 4.27 0.02
C LEU A 28 -6.78 5.48 0.03
N PHE A 29 -6.51 6.43 0.91
CA PHE A 29 -7.26 7.68 0.96
C PHE A 29 -6.48 8.73 1.73
N GLU A 30 -6.90 9.96 1.55
CA GLU A 30 -6.28 11.12 2.19
C GLU A 30 -7.32 11.84 3.01
N GLU A 31 -6.92 12.30 4.20
CA GLU A 31 -7.78 13.11 5.04
C GLU A 31 -6.93 14.18 5.68
N LEU A 32 -7.25 15.44 5.39
CA LEU A 32 -6.43 16.58 5.77
C LEU A 32 -5.01 16.39 5.21
N ASP A 33 -3.98 16.47 6.05
CA ASP A 33 -2.60 16.29 5.60
C ASP A 33 -2.07 14.89 5.86
N ASN A 34 -2.95 13.95 6.18
CA ASN A 34 -2.61 12.57 6.43
C ASN A 34 -3.03 11.67 5.28
N VAL A 35 -2.25 10.65 5.05
CA VAL A 35 -2.54 9.65 4.01
C VAL A 35 -2.55 8.28 4.66
N VAL A 36 -3.60 7.50 4.40
CA VAL A 36 -3.65 6.11 4.83
C VAL A 36 -3.17 5.24 3.68
N VAL A 37 -2.19 4.40 3.96
CA VAL A 37 -1.55 3.56 2.96
C VAL A 37 -1.54 2.10 3.40
N ALA A 38 -1.48 1.20 2.41
CA ALA A 38 -1.26 -0.23 2.65
C ALA A 38 0.16 -0.57 2.20
N GLY A 39 0.92 -1.20 3.09
CA GLY A 39 2.31 -1.53 2.81
C GLY A 39 2.47 -2.60 1.73
N ILE A 40 3.56 -2.52 1.00
CA ILE A 40 3.93 -3.50 -0.01
C ILE A 40 5.24 -4.15 0.43
N THR A 41 5.29 -5.47 0.40
CA THR A 41 6.49 -6.23 0.76
C THR A 41 7.00 -7.00 -0.45
N SER A 42 8.32 -7.16 -0.55
CA SER A 42 8.93 -8.02 -1.55
C SER A 42 9.00 -9.48 -1.10
N ASN A 43 8.53 -9.79 0.12
CA ASN A 43 8.47 -11.15 0.59
C ASN A 43 7.23 -11.84 0.03
N VAL A 44 7.40 -12.51 -1.10
CA VAL A 44 6.27 -13.16 -1.81
C VAL A 44 5.74 -14.40 -1.11
N GLN A 45 6.36 -14.80 0.00
CA GLN A 45 5.82 -15.87 0.85
C GLN A 45 4.66 -15.37 1.73
N MET A 46 4.53 -14.08 1.89
CA MET A 46 3.44 -13.50 2.68
C MET A 46 2.12 -13.56 1.91
N ILE A 47 1.03 -13.66 2.66
CA ILE A 47 -0.32 -13.65 2.11
C ILE A 47 -0.74 -12.22 1.81
N GLY A 48 -1.27 -12.00 0.63
CA GLY A 48 -1.74 -10.68 0.22
C GLY A 48 -2.06 -10.66 -1.26
N ILE A 49 -2.17 -9.47 -1.81
CA ILE A 49 -2.50 -9.29 -3.22
C ILE A 49 -1.20 -9.20 -4.01
N PRO A 50 -0.96 -10.11 -4.97
CA PRO A 50 0.26 -10.05 -5.79
C PRO A 50 0.35 -8.76 -6.59
N LEU A 51 1.55 -8.23 -6.69
CA LEU A 51 1.86 -7.06 -7.51
C LEU A 51 3.13 -7.35 -8.28
N THR A 52 3.02 -7.48 -9.61
CA THR A 52 4.10 -7.97 -10.45
C THR A 52 4.92 -6.83 -11.04
N LYS A 53 6.11 -7.19 -11.55
CA LYS A 53 6.95 -6.25 -12.29
C LYS A 53 6.24 -5.70 -13.52
N LYS A 54 5.42 -6.52 -14.18
CA LYS A 54 4.65 -6.07 -15.35
C LYS A 54 3.68 -4.96 -15.01
N GLU A 55 3.24 -4.91 -13.76
CA GLU A 55 2.30 -3.89 -13.29
C GLU A 55 3.00 -2.61 -12.85
N GLY A 56 4.33 -2.62 -12.79
CA GLY A 56 5.12 -1.46 -12.44
C GLY A 56 6.02 -1.62 -11.22
N ALA A 57 5.90 -2.73 -10.50
CA ALA A 57 6.73 -2.96 -9.32
C ALA A 57 8.19 -3.20 -9.70
N ILE A 58 9.12 -2.75 -8.86
CA ILE A 58 10.55 -2.98 -9.07
C ILE A 58 10.86 -4.47 -8.91
N LYS A 59 10.16 -5.13 -8.00
CA LYS A 59 10.30 -6.57 -7.72
C LYS A 59 8.91 -7.18 -7.66
N GLU A 60 8.82 -8.50 -7.87
CA GLU A 60 7.60 -9.22 -7.53
C GLU A 60 7.29 -8.97 -6.07
N SER A 61 6.08 -8.55 -5.77
CA SER A 61 5.71 -8.02 -4.46
C SER A 61 4.32 -8.46 -4.06
N ILE A 62 3.98 -8.18 -2.81
CA ILE A 62 2.66 -8.46 -2.23
C ILE A 62 2.15 -7.18 -1.57
N ILE A 63 0.91 -6.81 -1.87
CA ILE A 63 0.22 -5.73 -1.16
C ILE A 63 -0.36 -6.35 0.11
N LYS A 64 0.04 -5.82 1.27
CA LYS A 64 -0.38 -6.33 2.57
C LYS A 64 -1.52 -5.48 3.11
N LEU A 65 -2.74 -6.01 3.04
CA LEU A 65 -3.92 -5.27 3.46
C LEU A 65 -4.08 -5.14 4.98
N ASN A 66 -3.22 -5.80 5.74
CA ASN A 66 -3.17 -5.63 7.19
C ASN A 66 -2.01 -4.72 7.63
N TYR A 67 -1.18 -4.27 6.70
CA TYR A 67 -0.11 -3.30 6.98
C TYR A 67 -0.63 -1.91 6.63
N LEU A 68 -1.56 -1.42 7.44
CA LEU A 68 -2.18 -0.12 7.22
C LEU A 68 -1.50 0.92 8.09
N PHE A 69 -1.09 2.01 7.48
CA PHE A 69 -0.38 3.10 8.16
C PHE A 69 -1.04 4.43 7.83
N THR A 70 -1.13 5.27 8.84
CA THR A 70 -1.48 6.68 8.63
C THR A 70 -0.19 7.46 8.74
N ILE A 71 0.18 8.13 7.68
CA ILE A 71 1.43 8.90 7.62
C ILE A 71 1.14 10.34 7.21
N SER A 72 2.04 11.24 7.61
CA SER A 72 2.00 12.60 7.11
C SER A 72 2.28 12.59 5.61
N LYS A 73 1.60 13.43 4.86
CA LYS A 73 1.87 13.63 3.43
C LYS A 73 3.36 13.92 3.17
N LEU A 74 4.02 14.56 4.13
CA LEU A 74 5.44 14.89 4.03
C LEU A 74 6.35 13.67 4.04
N MET A 75 5.85 12.52 4.49
CA MET A 75 6.62 11.26 4.50
C MET A 75 6.63 10.60 3.13
N ILE A 76 5.83 11.06 2.19
CA ILE A 76 5.78 10.50 0.85
C ILE A 76 6.85 11.18 0.02
N GLU A 77 7.79 10.38 -0.50
CA GLU A 77 8.88 10.90 -1.32
C GLU A 77 8.45 11.13 -2.76
N LYS A 78 7.78 10.16 -3.35
CA LYS A 78 7.32 10.28 -4.74
C LYS A 78 6.28 9.22 -5.07
N SER A 79 5.53 9.47 -6.14
CA SER A 79 4.65 8.48 -6.74
C SER A 79 5.45 7.63 -7.72
N LEU A 80 5.24 6.33 -7.69
CA LEU A 80 5.97 5.39 -8.57
C LEU A 80 5.14 5.01 -9.79
N PHE A 81 3.91 4.59 -9.57
CA PHE A 81 2.96 4.23 -10.64
C PHE A 81 1.57 4.10 -10.02
N SER A 82 0.57 3.91 -10.88
CA SER A 82 -0.81 3.71 -10.42
C SER A 82 -1.23 2.27 -10.66
N LEU A 83 -2.00 1.71 -9.73
CA LEU A 83 -2.58 0.38 -9.92
C LEU A 83 -3.61 0.42 -11.05
N SER A 84 -3.77 -0.72 -11.74
CA SER A 84 -4.85 -0.89 -12.69
C SER A 84 -6.19 -0.83 -11.97
N GLN A 85 -7.27 -0.58 -12.72
CA GLN A 85 -8.62 -0.56 -12.16
C GLN A 85 -8.96 -1.90 -11.53
N GLU A 86 -8.56 -2.99 -12.15
CA GLU A 86 -8.78 -4.34 -11.63
C GLU A 86 -8.09 -4.54 -10.28
N LYS A 87 -6.83 -4.10 -10.19
CA LYS A 87 -6.05 -4.24 -8.95
C LYS A 87 -6.62 -3.36 -7.84
N LYS A 88 -7.06 -2.15 -8.17
CA LYS A 88 -7.72 -1.26 -7.20
C LYS A 88 -8.97 -1.91 -6.62
N LYS A 89 -9.75 -2.58 -7.47
CA LYS A 89 -10.94 -3.28 -7.02
C LYS A 89 -10.59 -4.43 -6.07
N GLN A 90 -9.52 -5.17 -6.36
CA GLN A 90 -9.05 -6.24 -5.48
C GLN A 90 -8.68 -5.69 -4.10
N VAL A 91 -8.01 -4.54 -4.06
CA VAL A 91 -7.67 -3.88 -2.80
C VAL A 91 -8.92 -3.48 -2.05
N TYR A 92 -9.86 -2.84 -2.73
CA TYR A 92 -11.11 -2.41 -2.13
C TYR A 92 -11.89 -3.60 -1.56
N ASP A 93 -12.11 -4.62 -2.36
CA ASP A 93 -12.87 -5.81 -1.95
C ASP A 93 -12.17 -6.52 -0.78
N GLY A 94 -10.85 -6.59 -0.80
CA GLY A 94 -10.07 -7.21 0.27
C GLY A 94 -10.19 -6.47 1.58
N LEU A 95 -10.22 -5.14 1.55
CA LEU A 95 -10.39 -4.31 2.75
C LEU A 95 -11.80 -4.46 3.32
N VAL A 96 -12.81 -4.41 2.47
CA VAL A 96 -14.20 -4.60 2.89
C VAL A 96 -14.38 -5.96 3.54
N LYS A 97 -13.83 -7.00 2.96
CA LYS A 97 -13.91 -8.35 3.51
C LYS A 97 -13.29 -8.43 4.90
N ARG A 98 -12.13 -7.80 5.09
CA ARG A 98 -11.45 -7.81 6.38
C ARG A 98 -12.21 -7.04 7.46
N CYS A 99 -12.98 -6.05 7.05
CA CYS A 99 -13.78 -5.25 7.98
C CYS A 99 -15.17 -5.85 8.24
N SER A 100 -15.51 -6.95 7.57
CA SER A 100 -16.85 -7.53 7.68
C SER A 100 -17.22 -8.00 9.10
N GLY A 101 -16.23 -8.29 9.93
CA GLY A 101 -16.45 -8.63 11.31
C GLY A 101 -17.03 -7.51 12.18
N LEU A 102 -17.06 -6.28 11.64
CA LEU A 102 -17.65 -5.13 12.34
C LEU A 102 -19.18 -5.08 12.22
N LEU A 103 -19.74 -5.86 11.33
CA LEU A 103 -21.20 -5.87 11.10
C LEU A 103 -21.95 -6.74 12.10
#